data_1b315f9fdc0b9d0a6868730c9b5fbf4b
#
_entry.id   1b315f9fdc0b9d0a6868730c9b5fbf4b
#
_cell.length_a   1.000
_cell.length_b   1.000
_cell.length_c   1.000
_cell.angle_alpha   90.00
_cell.angle_beta   90.00
_cell.angle_gamma   90.00
#
_symmetry.space_group_name_H-M   'P 1'
#
loop_
_entity.id
_entity.type
_entity.pdbx_description
1 polymer ?
#
loop_
_entity_poly.entity_id
_entity_poly.type
_entity_poly.pdbx_seq_one_letter_code
_entity_poly.pdbx_strand_id
1 'polypeptide(L)'
;MEYAAQLRMIGESAAHFAAAQAGPAVARAIHEGGASWDMKDWKGIADLGWFGIAVPEARDGLGWFAPSAVVVAEEAGRALMMPPVAAGIVAAGILAQGGDAAHAVLEDALRGDALVVPAPVTGDGDGAHVATLVPDAATATHWLLATGVGSSFEARLVRKDTVGTRYETRVAVDGSTLADVRVTASAWRDAPVVLDGEPGMLAWRRGRHLLWLLDAAYLSGLAQEALKLALDYMRLRRQFRVPIGSFQALQHRAAMCHVDSKASRALVHEAARAWGGRREDWAAAAAQHRAAACALRVTKEVVQFHGAIGYADEHDAGLYLRRAMTVGARHGRDVARVLVDVRRPHGACG
;
A
#
# COMPACT_ATOMS: atom_id res chain seq x y z
N MET A 1 -25.33 -7.81 11.84
CA MET A 1 -24.83 -7.05 13.01
C MET A 1 -23.42 -7.52 13.42
N GLU A 2 -23.17 -8.83 13.45
CA GLU A 2 -21.91 -9.46 13.83
C GLU A 2 -20.70 -8.99 12.99
N TYR A 3 -20.81 -9.03 11.67
CA TYR A 3 -19.74 -8.61 10.75
C TYR A 3 -19.30 -7.15 10.92
N ALA A 4 -20.25 -6.21 11.10
CA ALA A 4 -19.90 -4.81 11.33
C ALA A 4 -19.22 -4.59 12.71
N ALA A 5 -19.56 -5.41 13.71
CA ALA A 5 -18.89 -5.41 15.00
C ALA A 5 -17.45 -5.95 14.87
N GLN A 6 -17.26 -7.02 14.12
CA GLN A 6 -15.94 -7.59 13.83
C GLN A 6 -15.02 -6.58 13.13
N LEU A 7 -15.50 -5.88 12.09
CA LEU A 7 -14.71 -4.83 11.41
C LEU A 7 -14.32 -3.69 12.35
N ARG A 8 -15.21 -3.31 13.29
CA ARG A 8 -14.86 -2.29 14.31
C ARG A 8 -13.76 -2.78 15.23
N MET A 9 -13.87 -4.00 15.76
CA MET A 9 -12.84 -4.58 16.65
C MET A 9 -11.47 -4.67 15.95
N ILE A 10 -11.44 -5.06 14.68
CA ILE A 10 -10.21 -5.07 13.86
C ILE A 10 -9.65 -3.65 13.77
N GLY A 11 -10.49 -2.66 13.47
CA GLY A 11 -10.07 -1.26 13.36
C GLY A 11 -9.55 -0.69 14.69
N GLU A 12 -10.22 -0.96 15.81
CA GLU A 12 -9.79 -0.54 17.14
C GLU A 12 -8.44 -1.16 17.52
N SER A 13 -8.26 -2.47 17.26
CA SER A 13 -6.99 -3.16 17.47
C SER A 13 -5.88 -2.59 16.60
N ALA A 14 -6.16 -2.35 15.31
CA ALA A 14 -5.21 -1.77 14.37
C ALA A 14 -4.81 -0.34 14.78
N ALA A 15 -5.78 0.49 15.17
CA ALA A 15 -5.53 1.85 15.64
C ALA A 15 -4.67 1.86 16.90
N HIS A 16 -4.96 0.97 17.86
CA HIS A 16 -4.17 0.86 19.09
C HIS A 16 -2.72 0.49 18.83
N PHE A 17 -2.49 -0.55 18.03
CA PHE A 17 -1.14 -0.98 17.65
C PHE A 17 -0.39 0.11 16.87
N ALA A 18 -1.04 0.67 15.85
CA ALA A 18 -0.43 1.70 15.01
C ALA A 18 -0.06 2.96 15.81
N ALA A 19 -0.88 3.36 16.79
CA ALA A 19 -0.57 4.48 17.68
C ALA A 19 0.64 4.22 18.58
N ALA A 20 0.91 2.95 18.94
CA ALA A 20 2.04 2.57 19.77
C ALA A 20 3.36 2.42 19.00
N GLN A 21 3.31 2.04 17.71
CA GLN A 21 4.47 1.64 16.91
C GLN A 21 4.79 2.59 15.75
N ALA A 22 3.94 3.55 15.47
CA ALA A 22 4.07 4.45 14.33
C ALA A 22 3.76 5.90 14.72
N GLY A 23 3.70 6.78 13.75
CA GLY A 23 3.34 8.18 13.93
C GLY A 23 4.36 9.15 13.35
N PRO A 24 4.08 10.44 13.44
CA PRO A 24 4.95 11.47 12.85
C PRO A 24 6.41 11.41 13.34
N ALA A 25 6.67 11.05 14.61
CA ALA A 25 8.04 10.97 15.13
C ALA A 25 8.85 9.85 14.45
N VAL A 26 8.26 8.67 14.25
CA VAL A 26 8.90 7.55 13.56
C VAL A 26 9.11 7.89 12.07
N ALA A 27 8.06 8.41 11.41
CA ALA A 27 8.14 8.82 10.01
C ALA A 27 9.21 9.91 9.78
N ARG A 28 9.36 10.84 10.74
CA ARG A 28 10.41 11.89 10.71
C ARG A 28 11.79 11.28 10.83
N ALA A 29 12.02 10.39 11.79
CA ALA A 29 13.32 9.74 11.96
C ALA A 29 13.75 9.01 10.67
N ILE A 30 12.83 8.34 9.98
CA ILE A 30 13.08 7.68 8.69
C ILE A 30 13.37 8.72 7.60
N HIS A 31 12.59 9.80 7.52
CA HIS A 31 12.80 10.86 6.54
C HIS A 31 14.18 11.55 6.68
N GLU A 32 14.63 11.75 7.89
CA GLU A 32 15.94 12.35 8.20
C GLU A 32 17.11 11.38 8.01
N GLY A 33 16.86 10.16 7.54
CA GLY A 33 17.89 9.14 7.34
C GLY A 33 18.39 8.50 8.63
N GLY A 34 17.62 8.60 9.72
CA GLY A 34 17.87 7.95 10.99
C GLY A 34 17.44 6.49 11.01
N ALA A 35 16.81 6.04 12.09
CA ALA A 35 16.35 4.66 12.23
C ALA A 35 15.31 4.30 11.17
N SER A 36 15.55 3.25 10.40
CA SER A 36 14.53 2.59 9.59
C SER A 36 13.71 1.65 10.50
N TRP A 37 12.50 1.28 10.06
CA TRP A 37 11.83 0.11 10.63
C TRP A 37 12.65 -1.16 10.33
N ASP A 38 12.55 -2.18 11.18
CA ASP A 38 13.31 -3.41 11.07
C ASP A 38 12.42 -4.67 11.10
N MET A 39 13.05 -5.84 11.04
CA MET A 39 12.34 -7.13 11.08
C MET A 39 11.68 -7.40 12.44
N LYS A 40 12.05 -6.72 13.52
CA LYS A 40 11.37 -6.81 14.82
C LYS A 40 10.02 -6.09 14.77
N ASP A 41 9.99 -4.91 14.15
CA ASP A 41 8.74 -4.18 13.91
C ASP A 41 7.81 -5.00 13.01
N TRP A 42 8.37 -5.65 11.97
CA TRP A 42 7.64 -6.52 11.05
C TRP A 42 7.04 -7.73 11.78
N LYS A 43 7.79 -8.35 12.67
CA LYS A 43 7.30 -9.47 13.50
C LYS A 43 6.18 -9.05 14.44
N GLY A 44 6.25 -7.88 15.04
CA GLY A 44 5.17 -7.32 15.85
C GLY A 44 3.86 -7.15 15.07
N ILE A 45 3.92 -6.85 13.76
CA ILE A 45 2.76 -6.80 12.88
C ILE A 45 2.22 -8.22 12.61
N ALA A 46 3.11 -9.19 12.38
CA ALA A 46 2.75 -10.61 12.17
C ALA A 46 2.02 -11.21 13.37
N ASP A 47 2.47 -10.90 14.59
CA ASP A 47 1.87 -11.38 15.85
C ASP A 47 0.39 -10.95 16.01
N LEU A 48 -0.05 -9.91 15.28
CA LEU A 48 -1.46 -9.51 15.20
C LEU A 48 -2.27 -10.31 14.16
N GLY A 49 -1.64 -11.20 13.41
CA GLY A 49 -2.27 -12.01 12.37
C GLY A 49 -2.62 -11.22 11.08
N TRP A 50 -2.15 -9.98 10.91
CA TRP A 50 -2.58 -9.16 9.77
C TRP A 50 -2.18 -9.75 8.43
N PHE A 51 -1.05 -10.43 8.32
CA PHE A 51 -0.63 -11.07 7.06
C PHE A 51 -1.53 -12.24 6.66
N GLY A 52 -2.20 -12.88 7.64
CA GLY A 52 -3.17 -13.95 7.40
C GLY A 52 -4.53 -13.49 6.90
N ILE A 53 -4.84 -12.19 6.87
CA ILE A 53 -6.18 -11.68 6.52
C ILE A 53 -6.64 -12.14 5.13
N ALA A 54 -5.75 -12.13 4.14
CA ALA A 54 -6.05 -12.53 2.76
C ALA A 54 -5.73 -14.01 2.47
N VAL A 55 -5.33 -14.78 3.47
CA VAL A 55 -5.00 -16.20 3.37
C VAL A 55 -6.21 -17.03 3.81
N PRO A 56 -6.60 -18.08 3.05
CA PRO A 56 -7.68 -19.00 3.44
C PRO A 56 -7.39 -19.72 4.77
N GLU A 57 -8.41 -20.03 5.56
CA GLU A 57 -8.29 -20.81 6.81
C GLU A 57 -7.61 -22.17 6.60
N ALA A 58 -7.86 -22.81 5.46
CA ALA A 58 -7.20 -24.09 5.08
C ALA A 58 -5.67 -23.97 4.89
N ARG A 59 -5.12 -22.75 4.98
CA ARG A 59 -3.69 -22.42 4.87
C ARG A 59 -3.22 -21.60 6.07
N ASP A 60 -3.80 -21.84 7.24
CA ASP A 60 -3.51 -21.15 8.50
C ASP A 60 -3.75 -19.63 8.47
N GLY A 61 -4.59 -19.16 7.55
CA GLY A 61 -5.01 -17.78 7.46
C GLY A 61 -6.31 -17.47 8.19
N LEU A 62 -6.73 -16.21 8.13
CA LEU A 62 -7.97 -15.75 8.77
C LEU A 62 -9.19 -15.81 7.84
N GLY A 63 -8.98 -15.89 6.53
CA GLY A 63 -10.07 -15.94 5.54
C GLY A 63 -10.99 -14.70 5.53
N TRP A 64 -10.54 -13.55 6.06
CA TRP A 64 -11.39 -12.37 6.28
C TRP A 64 -11.50 -11.41 5.09
N PHE A 65 -10.64 -11.58 4.09
CA PHE A 65 -10.66 -10.87 2.83
C PHE A 65 -10.60 -9.32 2.86
N ALA A 66 -10.95 -8.68 1.73
CA ALA A 66 -10.68 -7.29 1.44
C ALA A 66 -11.25 -6.26 2.46
N PRO A 67 -12.48 -6.37 2.99
CA PRO A 67 -12.97 -5.37 3.94
C PRO A 67 -12.17 -5.27 5.23
N SER A 68 -11.70 -6.40 5.77
CA SER A 68 -10.87 -6.43 6.99
C SER A 68 -9.47 -5.86 6.71
N ALA A 69 -8.87 -6.24 5.57
CA ALA A 69 -7.58 -5.71 5.14
C ALA A 69 -7.62 -4.19 4.90
N VAL A 70 -8.73 -3.67 4.33
CA VAL A 70 -8.96 -2.23 4.12
C VAL A 70 -8.99 -1.46 5.44
N VAL A 71 -9.64 -1.99 6.47
CA VAL A 71 -9.68 -1.35 7.79
C VAL A 71 -8.28 -1.25 8.40
N VAL A 72 -7.49 -2.34 8.34
CA VAL A 72 -6.10 -2.34 8.81
C VAL A 72 -5.25 -1.33 8.04
N ALA A 73 -5.33 -1.33 6.71
CA ALA A 73 -4.57 -0.40 5.87
C ALA A 73 -4.97 1.07 6.10
N GLU A 74 -6.25 1.34 6.36
CA GLU A 74 -6.73 2.70 6.68
C GLU A 74 -6.12 3.20 7.99
N GLU A 75 -6.09 2.38 9.04
CA GLU A 75 -5.48 2.75 10.33
C GLU A 75 -3.95 2.87 10.23
N ALA A 76 -3.29 2.00 9.45
CA ALA A 76 -1.87 2.15 9.14
C ALA A 76 -1.57 3.50 8.45
N GLY A 77 -2.44 3.95 7.55
CA GLY A 77 -2.33 5.26 6.90
C GLY A 77 -2.53 6.43 7.86
N ARG A 78 -3.49 6.36 8.79
CA ARG A 78 -3.71 7.38 9.82
C ARG A 78 -2.45 7.60 10.67
N ALA A 79 -1.81 6.52 11.05
CA ALA A 79 -0.63 6.53 11.89
C ALA A 79 0.69 6.75 11.12
N LEU A 80 0.67 6.99 9.80
CA LEU A 80 1.90 7.06 8.98
C LEU A 80 2.80 5.84 9.15
N MET A 81 2.25 4.63 9.27
CA MET A 81 3.06 3.42 9.34
C MET A 81 3.93 3.28 8.09
N MET A 82 5.23 3.07 8.30
CA MET A 82 6.20 2.96 7.21
C MET A 82 6.41 1.51 6.73
N PRO A 83 6.33 0.46 7.60
CA PRO A 83 6.40 -0.93 7.17
C PRO A 83 5.37 -1.26 6.08
N PRO A 84 5.71 -2.12 5.09
CA PRO A 84 4.86 -2.39 3.93
C PRO A 84 3.73 -3.39 4.22
N VAL A 85 2.84 -3.06 5.16
CA VAL A 85 1.73 -3.93 5.61
C VAL A 85 0.90 -4.43 4.43
N ALA A 86 0.53 -3.54 3.51
CA ALA A 86 -0.25 -3.90 2.32
C ALA A 86 0.47 -4.94 1.45
N ALA A 87 1.78 -4.78 1.23
CA ALA A 87 2.57 -5.73 0.45
C ALA A 87 2.65 -7.10 1.16
N GLY A 88 2.81 -7.12 2.49
CA GLY A 88 2.82 -8.35 3.28
C GLY A 88 1.51 -9.13 3.19
N ILE A 89 0.36 -8.47 3.38
CA ILE A 89 -0.97 -9.07 3.23
C ILE A 89 -1.15 -9.66 1.82
N VAL A 90 -0.76 -8.91 0.80
CA VAL A 90 -0.90 -9.32 -0.60
C VAL A 90 0.04 -10.46 -0.94
N ALA A 91 1.30 -10.40 -0.53
CA ALA A 91 2.27 -11.46 -0.78
C ALA A 91 1.82 -12.78 -0.14
N ALA A 92 1.37 -12.76 1.11
CA ALA A 92 0.82 -13.94 1.77
C ALA A 92 -0.40 -14.50 1.02
N GLY A 93 -1.34 -13.64 0.59
CA GLY A 93 -2.49 -14.05 -0.22
C GLY A 93 -2.12 -14.66 -1.58
N ILE A 94 -1.07 -14.18 -2.24
CA ILE A 94 -0.55 -14.75 -3.50
C ILE A 94 0.14 -16.09 -3.22
N LEU A 95 1.00 -16.17 -2.22
CA LEU A 95 1.71 -17.41 -1.83
C LEU A 95 0.75 -18.53 -1.46
N ALA A 96 -0.38 -18.20 -0.83
CA ALA A 96 -1.42 -19.16 -0.48
C ALA A 96 -2.08 -19.86 -1.69
N GLN A 97 -1.94 -19.30 -2.90
CA GLN A 97 -2.43 -19.90 -4.15
C GLN A 97 -1.37 -20.77 -4.85
N GLY A 98 -0.14 -20.77 -4.34
CA GLY A 98 0.98 -21.50 -4.95
C GLY A 98 1.12 -22.93 -4.45
N GLY A 99 2.12 -23.66 -4.99
CA GLY A 99 2.50 -25.00 -4.57
C GLY A 99 3.40 -25.04 -3.33
N ASP A 100 4.03 -26.19 -3.08
CA ASP A 100 4.80 -26.46 -1.83
C ASP A 100 5.91 -25.44 -1.55
N ALA A 101 6.63 -25.00 -2.58
CA ALA A 101 7.67 -23.98 -2.42
C ALA A 101 7.13 -22.63 -1.93
N ALA A 102 5.91 -22.27 -2.35
CA ALA A 102 5.23 -21.08 -1.88
C ALA A 102 4.76 -21.23 -0.43
N HIS A 103 4.27 -22.43 -0.06
CA HIS A 103 3.75 -22.70 1.27
C HIS A 103 4.82 -22.61 2.35
N ALA A 104 6.03 -23.11 2.11
CA ALA A 104 7.12 -23.00 3.07
C ALA A 104 7.46 -21.53 3.42
N VAL A 105 7.44 -20.64 2.41
CA VAL A 105 7.68 -19.21 2.64
C VAL A 105 6.43 -18.49 3.16
N LEU A 106 5.22 -18.98 2.84
CA LEU A 106 3.99 -18.46 3.44
C LEU A 106 3.99 -18.61 4.96
N GLU A 107 4.38 -19.77 5.48
CA GLU A 107 4.49 -19.99 6.92
C GLU A 107 5.45 -19.00 7.58
N ASP A 108 6.63 -18.78 6.98
CA ASP A 108 7.59 -17.77 7.46
C ASP A 108 7.03 -16.35 7.37
N ALA A 109 6.29 -16.02 6.30
CA ALA A 109 5.67 -14.73 6.13
C ALA A 109 4.58 -14.47 7.18
N LEU A 110 3.74 -15.48 7.49
CA LEU A 110 2.70 -15.38 8.52
C LEU A 110 3.29 -15.18 9.92
N ARG A 111 4.47 -15.75 10.21
CA ARG A 111 5.20 -15.55 11.48
C ARG A 111 6.02 -14.27 11.52
N GLY A 112 6.13 -13.53 10.40
CA GLY A 112 6.99 -12.35 10.29
C GLY A 112 8.48 -12.66 10.17
N ASP A 113 8.86 -13.90 9.93
CA ASP A 113 10.25 -14.33 9.71
C ASP A 113 10.68 -14.07 8.26
N ALA A 114 9.73 -13.92 7.34
CA ALA A 114 9.98 -13.49 5.96
C ALA A 114 9.19 -12.23 5.60
N LEU A 115 9.87 -11.30 4.94
CA LEU A 115 9.26 -10.19 4.21
C LEU A 115 9.34 -10.48 2.72
N VAL A 116 8.18 -10.66 2.09
CA VAL A 116 8.06 -10.95 0.66
C VAL A 116 7.47 -9.73 -0.04
N VAL A 117 8.14 -9.21 -1.06
CA VAL A 117 7.64 -8.07 -1.86
C VAL A 117 7.33 -8.52 -3.28
N PRO A 118 6.09 -8.32 -3.77
CA PRO A 118 5.70 -8.67 -5.12
C PRO A 118 6.07 -7.56 -6.12
N ALA A 119 6.69 -7.93 -7.26
CA ALA A 119 6.96 -6.98 -8.34
C ALA A 119 6.90 -7.65 -9.72
N PRO A 120 6.39 -6.94 -10.75
CA PRO A 120 6.54 -7.39 -12.13
C PRO A 120 7.98 -7.18 -12.58
N VAL A 121 8.48 -8.06 -13.45
CA VAL A 121 9.79 -7.93 -14.09
C VAL A 121 9.67 -7.87 -15.62
N THR A 122 10.68 -7.27 -16.23
CA THR A 122 10.89 -7.27 -17.68
C THR A 122 12.27 -7.84 -18.00
N GLY A 123 12.42 -8.47 -19.15
CA GLY A 123 13.73 -8.89 -19.64
C GLY A 123 14.57 -7.68 -20.08
N ASP A 124 15.87 -7.76 -19.91
CA ASP A 124 16.81 -6.67 -20.23
C ASP A 124 17.67 -6.92 -21.49
N GLY A 125 17.33 -7.86 -22.30
CA GLY A 125 18.09 -8.20 -23.51
C GLY A 125 19.27 -9.16 -23.30
N ASP A 126 19.87 -9.19 -22.12
CA ASP A 126 20.94 -10.15 -21.74
C ASP A 126 20.35 -11.41 -21.08
N GLY A 127 19.04 -11.57 -21.10
CA GLY A 127 18.31 -12.66 -20.48
C GLY A 127 18.14 -12.53 -18.94
N ALA A 128 18.58 -11.43 -18.33
CA ALA A 128 18.27 -11.13 -16.95
C ALA A 128 16.87 -10.50 -16.83
N HIS A 129 16.32 -10.56 -15.61
CA HIS A 129 15.03 -10.00 -15.25
C HIS A 129 15.20 -8.80 -14.35
N VAL A 130 14.51 -7.70 -14.65
CA VAL A 130 14.65 -6.42 -13.94
C VAL A 130 13.28 -5.95 -13.46
N ALA A 131 13.19 -5.60 -12.17
CA ALA A 131 12.09 -4.85 -11.57
C ALA A 131 12.61 -3.49 -11.13
N THR A 132 11.91 -2.42 -11.42
CA THR A 132 12.33 -1.05 -11.10
C THR A 132 11.48 -0.43 -10.01
N LEU A 133 12.13 0.35 -9.14
CA LEU A 133 11.50 1.13 -8.08
C LEU A 133 10.60 0.27 -7.16
N VAL A 134 11.06 -0.94 -6.83
CA VAL A 134 10.33 -1.85 -5.95
C VAL A 134 10.40 -1.35 -4.51
N PRO A 135 9.26 -1.03 -3.87
CA PRO A 135 9.24 -0.58 -2.48
C PRO A 135 9.78 -1.66 -1.54
N ASP A 136 10.59 -1.25 -0.58
CA ASP A 136 11.12 -2.09 0.51
C ASP A 136 11.93 -3.32 0.05
N ALA A 137 12.31 -3.43 -1.23
CA ALA A 137 13.04 -4.58 -1.76
C ALA A 137 14.42 -4.78 -1.10
N ALA A 138 15.04 -3.71 -0.62
CA ALA A 138 16.30 -3.79 0.12
C ALA A 138 16.15 -4.45 1.50
N THR A 139 15.03 -4.24 2.18
CA THR A 139 14.70 -4.83 3.49
C THR A 139 14.08 -6.23 3.34
N ALA A 140 13.45 -6.52 2.20
CA ALA A 140 12.84 -7.81 1.92
C ALA A 140 13.82 -8.98 2.06
N THR A 141 13.32 -10.12 2.51
CA THR A 141 14.04 -11.39 2.50
C THR A 141 13.88 -12.13 1.17
N HIS A 142 12.71 -11.94 0.53
CA HIS A 142 12.35 -12.56 -0.73
C HIS A 142 11.68 -11.56 -1.66
N TRP A 143 11.93 -11.72 -2.93
CA TRP A 143 11.20 -11.03 -4.00
C TRP A 143 10.30 -12.04 -4.72
N LEU A 144 9.02 -11.75 -4.79
CA LEU A 144 8.04 -12.51 -5.59
C LEU A 144 7.92 -11.81 -6.94
N LEU A 145 8.63 -12.32 -7.94
CA LEU A 145 8.81 -11.68 -9.22
C LEU A 145 8.00 -12.38 -10.31
N ALA A 146 7.24 -11.63 -11.11
CA ALA A 146 6.36 -12.18 -12.14
C ALA A 146 6.62 -11.61 -13.54
N THR A 147 6.56 -12.48 -14.55
CA THR A 147 6.69 -12.13 -15.96
C THR A 147 5.72 -12.94 -16.83
N GLY A 148 5.61 -12.57 -18.10
CA GLY A 148 4.78 -13.27 -19.08
C GLY A 148 3.30 -12.93 -19.01
N VAL A 149 2.54 -13.55 -19.91
CA VAL A 149 1.08 -13.41 -20.00
C VAL A 149 0.46 -14.73 -20.48
N GLY A 150 -0.79 -15.01 -20.09
CA GLY A 150 -1.49 -16.22 -20.50
C GLY A 150 -0.75 -17.48 -20.07
N SER A 151 -0.56 -18.42 -21.00
CA SER A 151 0.13 -19.69 -20.75
C SER A 151 1.65 -19.54 -20.51
N SER A 152 2.25 -18.39 -20.89
CA SER A 152 3.67 -18.11 -20.63
C SER A 152 3.89 -17.35 -19.31
N PHE A 153 2.85 -17.10 -18.54
CA PHE A 153 2.98 -16.44 -17.25
C PHE A 153 3.71 -17.33 -16.25
N GLU A 154 4.64 -16.74 -15.50
CA GLU A 154 5.26 -17.36 -14.32
C GLU A 154 5.55 -16.30 -13.27
N ALA A 155 5.43 -16.71 -11.99
CA ALA A 155 5.93 -15.97 -10.86
C ALA A 155 6.90 -16.84 -10.08
N ARG A 156 8.05 -16.28 -9.77
CA ARG A 156 9.14 -16.97 -9.08
C ARG A 156 9.49 -16.30 -7.78
N LEU A 157 9.88 -17.10 -6.80
CA LEU A 157 10.30 -16.64 -5.49
C LEU A 157 11.81 -16.60 -5.41
N VAL A 158 12.39 -15.42 -5.37
CA VAL A 158 13.84 -15.20 -5.38
C VAL A 158 14.27 -14.72 -4.00
N ARG A 159 15.17 -15.46 -3.32
CA ARG A 159 15.81 -14.95 -2.11
C ARG A 159 16.77 -13.81 -2.47
N LYS A 160 16.74 -12.75 -1.68
CA LYS A 160 17.55 -11.55 -1.92
C LYS A 160 19.06 -11.87 -2.01
N ASP A 161 19.54 -12.79 -1.18
CA ASP A 161 20.96 -13.13 -1.07
C ASP A 161 21.41 -14.26 -2.03
N THR A 162 20.59 -14.62 -3.01
CA THR A 162 20.94 -15.63 -4.02
C THR A 162 22.06 -15.11 -4.93
N VAL A 163 23.02 -15.98 -5.26
CA VAL A 163 24.06 -15.65 -6.24
C VAL A 163 23.41 -15.29 -7.58
N GLY A 164 23.82 -14.16 -8.15
CA GLY A 164 23.22 -13.64 -9.40
C GLY A 164 22.06 -12.66 -9.17
N THR A 165 21.78 -12.29 -7.93
CA THR A 165 20.88 -11.18 -7.62
C THR A 165 21.69 -9.90 -7.33
N ARG A 166 21.13 -8.75 -7.72
CA ARG A 166 21.64 -7.42 -7.37
C ARG A 166 20.48 -6.48 -7.14
N TYR A 167 20.66 -5.49 -6.30
CA TYR A 167 19.71 -4.38 -6.15
C TYR A 167 20.44 -3.07 -5.90
N GLU A 168 19.88 -2.00 -6.41
CA GLU A 168 20.36 -0.63 -6.21
C GLU A 168 19.26 0.17 -5.51
N THR A 169 19.58 0.70 -4.33
CA THR A 169 18.61 1.44 -3.51
C THR A 169 18.52 2.90 -3.94
N ARG A 170 17.32 3.43 -3.83
CA ARG A 170 16.96 4.84 -3.97
C ARG A 170 16.11 5.27 -2.80
N VAL A 171 16.27 6.51 -2.36
CA VAL A 171 15.47 7.09 -1.29
C VAL A 171 14.33 7.90 -1.92
N ALA A 172 13.11 7.60 -1.52
CA ALA A 172 11.92 8.37 -1.92
C ALA A 172 11.80 9.67 -1.12
N VAL A 173 10.91 10.55 -1.57
CA VAL A 173 10.73 11.88 -0.95
C VAL A 173 10.26 11.82 0.51
N ASP A 174 9.65 10.71 0.94
CA ASP A 174 9.22 10.45 2.32
C ASP A 174 10.28 9.72 3.18
N GLY A 175 11.48 9.50 2.62
CA GLY A 175 12.57 8.76 3.29
C GLY A 175 12.48 7.24 3.14
N SER A 176 11.38 6.68 2.61
CA SER A 176 11.27 5.25 2.37
C SER A 176 12.21 4.79 1.25
N THR A 177 12.59 3.51 1.28
CA THR A 177 13.50 2.94 0.29
C THR A 177 12.74 2.29 -0.86
N LEU A 178 13.23 2.53 -2.07
CA LEU A 178 12.90 1.82 -3.30
C LEU A 178 14.16 1.13 -3.80
N ALA A 179 14.03 0.03 -4.54
CA ALA A 179 15.20 -0.55 -5.19
C ALA A 179 14.90 -0.99 -6.63
N ASP A 180 15.90 -0.84 -7.49
CA ASP A 180 15.94 -1.51 -8.77
C ASP A 180 16.57 -2.88 -8.55
N VAL A 181 15.83 -3.95 -8.86
CA VAL A 181 16.22 -5.34 -8.63
C VAL A 181 16.60 -5.97 -9.96
N ARG A 182 17.72 -6.68 -10.02
CA ARG A 182 18.18 -7.44 -11.19
C ARG A 182 18.48 -8.88 -10.78
N VAL A 183 17.95 -9.83 -11.54
CA VAL A 183 18.16 -11.27 -11.37
C VAL A 183 18.72 -11.82 -12.66
N THR A 184 19.89 -12.47 -12.60
CA THR A 184 20.51 -13.08 -13.80
C THR A 184 19.65 -14.23 -14.33
N ALA A 185 19.86 -14.60 -15.61
CA ALA A 185 19.13 -15.70 -16.25
C ALA A 185 19.33 -17.04 -15.50
N SER A 186 20.51 -17.29 -14.91
CA SER A 186 20.76 -18.48 -14.09
C SER A 186 19.96 -18.44 -12.79
N ALA A 187 20.09 -17.37 -12.02
CA ALA A 187 19.34 -17.24 -10.75
C ALA A 187 17.82 -17.26 -10.95
N TRP A 188 17.35 -16.73 -12.08
CA TRP A 188 15.92 -16.82 -12.46
C TRP A 188 15.48 -18.26 -12.67
N ARG A 189 16.23 -19.04 -13.47
CA ARG A 189 15.89 -20.44 -13.76
C ARG A 189 15.94 -21.34 -12.52
N ASP A 190 16.87 -21.06 -11.60
CA ASP A 190 17.06 -21.83 -10.37
C ASP A 190 16.02 -21.46 -9.30
N ALA A 191 15.40 -20.28 -9.39
CA ALA A 191 14.37 -19.84 -8.46
C ALA A 191 13.07 -20.66 -8.63
N PRO A 192 12.43 -21.12 -7.53
CA PRO A 192 11.21 -21.91 -7.60
C PRO A 192 10.08 -21.11 -8.27
N VAL A 193 9.36 -21.76 -9.19
CA VAL A 193 8.11 -21.27 -9.74
C VAL A 193 7.02 -21.49 -8.69
N VAL A 194 6.33 -20.43 -8.30
CA VAL A 194 5.25 -20.49 -7.30
C VAL A 194 3.86 -20.34 -7.92
N LEU A 195 3.78 -19.66 -9.06
CA LEU A 195 2.57 -19.54 -9.88
C LEU A 195 2.94 -19.65 -11.35
N ASP A 196 2.11 -20.33 -12.15
CA ASP A 196 2.30 -20.42 -13.60
C ASP A 196 0.97 -20.46 -14.37
N GLY A 197 1.09 -20.22 -15.68
CA GLY A 197 -0.03 -20.27 -16.61
C GLY A 197 -1.16 -19.29 -16.30
N GLU A 198 -2.32 -19.52 -16.90
CA GLU A 198 -3.49 -18.64 -16.73
C GLU A 198 -4.02 -18.59 -15.30
N PRO A 199 -4.10 -19.71 -14.53
CA PRO A 199 -4.52 -19.66 -13.13
C PRO A 199 -3.57 -18.83 -12.27
N GLY A 200 -2.25 -18.99 -12.46
CA GLY A 200 -1.24 -18.21 -11.76
C GLY A 200 -1.30 -16.72 -12.11
N MET A 201 -1.51 -16.41 -13.40
CA MET A 201 -1.71 -15.02 -13.83
C MET A 201 -2.95 -14.39 -13.18
N LEU A 202 -4.05 -15.13 -13.05
CA LEU A 202 -5.26 -14.64 -12.38
C LEU A 202 -5.00 -14.36 -10.90
N ALA A 203 -4.35 -15.27 -10.18
CA ALA A 203 -3.99 -15.11 -8.78
C ALA A 203 -3.08 -13.87 -8.58
N TRP A 204 -2.06 -13.71 -9.43
CA TRP A 204 -1.18 -12.54 -9.44
C TRP A 204 -1.94 -11.24 -9.67
N ARG A 205 -2.82 -11.20 -10.68
CA ARG A 205 -3.63 -10.01 -10.99
C ARG A 205 -4.53 -9.63 -9.82
N ARG A 206 -5.21 -10.59 -9.19
CA ARG A 206 -6.02 -10.34 -8.00
C ARG A 206 -5.18 -9.80 -6.85
N GLY A 207 -4.00 -10.34 -6.60
CA GLY A 207 -3.07 -9.80 -5.60
C GLY A 207 -2.72 -8.34 -5.89
N ARG A 208 -2.43 -7.98 -7.15
CA ARG A 208 -2.18 -6.58 -7.54
C ARG A 208 -3.38 -5.66 -7.34
N HIS A 209 -4.59 -6.12 -7.66
CA HIS A 209 -5.82 -5.34 -7.42
C HIS A 209 -6.04 -5.12 -5.92
N LEU A 210 -5.75 -6.14 -5.09
CA LEU A 210 -5.78 -5.99 -3.64
C LEU A 210 -4.76 -4.96 -3.16
N LEU A 211 -3.53 -4.97 -3.68
CA LEU A 211 -2.51 -3.97 -3.35
C LEU A 211 -2.98 -2.55 -3.66
N TRP A 212 -3.62 -2.33 -4.84
CA TRP A 212 -4.19 -1.03 -5.18
C TRP A 212 -5.25 -0.59 -4.18
N LEU A 213 -6.13 -1.51 -3.80
CA LEU A 213 -7.19 -1.23 -2.84
C LEU A 213 -6.64 -0.90 -1.44
N LEU A 214 -5.61 -1.62 -0.99
CA LEU A 214 -4.99 -1.39 0.33
C LEU A 214 -4.17 -0.08 0.35
N ASP A 215 -3.45 0.25 -0.72
CA ASP A 215 -2.78 1.55 -0.83
C ASP A 215 -3.81 2.70 -0.92
N ALA A 216 -4.98 2.48 -1.54
CA ALA A 216 -6.08 3.44 -1.52
C ALA A 216 -6.65 3.65 -0.10
N ALA A 217 -6.80 2.58 0.67
CA ALA A 217 -7.24 2.63 2.06
C ALA A 217 -6.22 3.37 2.94
N TYR A 218 -4.94 3.06 2.78
CA TYR A 218 -3.84 3.77 3.44
C TYR A 218 -3.89 5.28 3.17
N LEU A 219 -3.99 5.67 1.89
CA LEU A 219 -4.09 7.07 1.48
C LEU A 219 -5.34 7.76 2.02
N SER A 220 -6.44 7.04 2.13
CA SER A 220 -7.69 7.54 2.74
C SER A 220 -7.51 7.85 4.22
N GLY A 221 -6.90 6.94 4.98
CA GLY A 221 -6.59 7.14 6.40
C GLY A 221 -5.62 8.30 6.61
N LEU A 222 -4.55 8.35 5.84
CA LEU A 222 -3.55 9.41 5.83
C LEU A 222 -4.19 10.79 5.60
N ALA A 223 -5.05 10.93 4.59
CA ALA A 223 -5.70 12.19 4.27
C ALA A 223 -6.63 12.69 5.40
N GLN A 224 -7.33 11.77 6.05
CA GLN A 224 -8.22 12.10 7.17
C GLN A 224 -7.44 12.60 8.39
N GLU A 225 -6.34 11.95 8.75
CA GLU A 225 -5.53 12.38 9.90
C GLU A 225 -4.79 13.69 9.61
N ALA A 226 -4.26 13.86 8.40
CA ALA A 226 -3.66 15.12 7.98
C ALA A 226 -4.68 16.28 8.06
N LEU A 227 -5.92 16.06 7.61
CA LEU A 227 -6.97 17.08 7.71
C LEU A 227 -7.31 17.39 9.17
N LYS A 228 -7.38 16.39 10.05
CA LYS A 228 -7.62 16.57 11.49
C LYS A 228 -6.53 17.44 12.12
N LEU A 229 -5.25 17.17 11.81
CA LEU A 229 -4.12 17.99 12.24
C LEU A 229 -4.32 19.48 11.88
N ALA A 230 -4.72 19.75 10.65
CA ALA A 230 -4.96 21.12 10.21
C ALA A 230 -6.18 21.76 10.88
N LEU A 231 -7.28 21.02 11.07
CA LEU A 231 -8.47 21.53 11.74
C LEU A 231 -8.18 21.89 13.20
N ASP A 232 -7.38 21.09 13.90
CA ASP A 232 -6.97 21.37 15.29
C ASP A 232 -6.07 22.62 15.34
N TYR A 233 -5.13 22.77 14.41
CA TYR A 233 -4.33 23.99 14.28
C TYR A 233 -5.21 25.21 14.02
N MET A 234 -6.17 25.14 13.09
CA MET A 234 -7.07 26.25 12.75
C MET A 234 -7.94 26.71 13.94
N ARG A 235 -8.26 25.82 14.87
CA ARG A 235 -8.99 26.15 16.12
C ARG A 235 -8.13 26.89 17.12
N LEU A 236 -6.84 26.56 17.19
CA LEU A 236 -5.90 27.10 18.17
C LEU A 236 -5.19 28.36 17.69
N ARG A 237 -4.78 28.40 16.42
CA ARG A 237 -4.02 29.53 15.85
C ARG A 237 -4.88 30.78 15.75
N ARG A 238 -4.42 31.87 16.34
CA ARG A 238 -5.11 33.18 16.29
C ARG A 238 -4.36 34.14 15.39
N GLN A 239 -5.10 34.84 14.55
CA GLN A 239 -4.68 36.01 13.76
C GLN A 239 -5.82 37.04 13.77
N PHE A 240 -5.53 38.31 13.69
CA PHE A 240 -6.53 39.38 13.72
C PHE A 240 -7.50 39.23 14.92
N ARG A 241 -6.98 38.79 16.07
CA ARG A 241 -7.67 38.56 17.36
C ARG A 241 -8.69 37.40 17.40
N VAL A 242 -8.82 36.63 16.34
CA VAL A 242 -9.73 35.47 16.25
C VAL A 242 -8.99 34.20 15.85
N PRO A 243 -9.53 33.00 16.13
CA PRO A 243 -9.00 31.77 15.56
C PRO A 243 -9.06 31.84 14.04
N ILE A 244 -8.03 31.34 13.34
CA ILE A 244 -8.00 31.38 11.87
C ILE A 244 -9.12 30.53 11.25
N GLY A 245 -9.62 29.51 11.94
CA GLY A 245 -10.77 28.71 11.56
C GLY A 245 -12.11 29.48 11.52
N SER A 246 -12.15 30.73 11.99
CA SER A 246 -13.35 31.59 11.85
C SER A 246 -13.44 32.29 10.48
N PHE A 247 -12.37 32.26 9.67
CA PHE A 247 -12.40 32.88 8.35
C PHE A 247 -13.11 31.98 7.34
N GLN A 248 -14.17 32.51 6.70
CA GLN A 248 -14.99 31.73 5.73
C GLN A 248 -14.15 31.10 4.62
N ALA A 249 -13.13 31.80 4.10
CA ALA A 249 -12.27 31.29 3.04
C ALA A 249 -11.57 29.97 3.46
N LEU A 250 -11.12 29.86 4.72
CA LEU A 250 -10.52 28.64 5.25
C LEU A 250 -11.56 27.59 5.56
N GLN A 251 -12.72 27.99 6.11
CA GLN A 251 -13.83 27.06 6.38
C GLN A 251 -14.29 26.34 5.11
N HIS A 252 -14.52 27.09 4.01
CA HIS A 252 -14.95 26.50 2.75
C HIS A 252 -13.93 25.51 2.19
N ARG A 253 -12.64 25.86 2.20
CA ARG A 253 -11.57 24.96 1.75
C ARG A 253 -11.50 23.69 2.61
N ALA A 254 -11.57 23.84 3.94
CA ALA A 254 -11.57 22.70 4.87
C ALA A 254 -12.81 21.81 4.67
N ALA A 255 -13.99 22.40 4.46
CA ALA A 255 -15.21 21.66 4.16
C ALA A 255 -15.09 20.88 2.84
N MET A 256 -14.51 21.46 1.79
CA MET A 256 -14.24 20.76 0.53
C MET A 256 -13.28 19.59 0.73
N CYS A 257 -12.20 19.75 1.50
CA CYS A 257 -11.29 18.67 1.86
C CYS A 257 -12.02 17.55 2.62
N HIS A 258 -12.90 17.91 3.55
CA HIS A 258 -13.69 16.93 4.32
C HIS A 258 -14.62 16.12 3.41
N VAL A 259 -15.40 16.78 2.56
CA VAL A 259 -16.31 16.11 1.61
C VAL A 259 -15.55 15.19 0.68
N ASP A 260 -14.40 15.65 0.15
CA ASP A 260 -13.56 14.87 -0.74
C ASP A 260 -12.99 13.62 -0.06
N SER A 261 -12.50 13.77 1.17
CA SER A 261 -11.99 12.65 1.98
C SER A 261 -13.11 11.62 2.27
N LYS A 262 -14.30 12.08 2.60
CA LYS A 262 -15.45 11.20 2.85
C LYS A 262 -15.88 10.45 1.58
N ALA A 263 -15.96 11.13 0.44
CA ALA A 263 -16.29 10.52 -0.84
C ALA A 263 -15.23 9.50 -1.28
N SER A 264 -13.95 9.82 -1.11
CA SER A 264 -12.83 8.90 -1.40
C SER A 264 -12.91 7.66 -0.52
N ARG A 265 -13.11 7.84 0.79
CA ARG A 265 -13.26 6.73 1.73
C ARG A 265 -14.44 5.82 1.41
N ALA A 266 -15.59 6.41 1.08
CA ALA A 266 -16.77 5.65 0.69
C ALA A 266 -16.50 4.76 -0.52
N LEU A 267 -15.80 5.28 -1.53
CA LEU A 267 -15.42 4.51 -2.72
C LEU A 267 -14.46 3.36 -2.39
N VAL A 268 -13.48 3.56 -1.50
CA VAL A 268 -12.57 2.50 -1.03
C VAL A 268 -13.34 1.38 -0.34
N HIS A 269 -14.25 1.72 0.59
CA HIS A 269 -15.05 0.71 1.29
C HIS A 269 -16.05 0.01 0.36
N GLU A 270 -16.58 0.71 -0.65
CA GLU A 270 -17.46 0.11 -1.66
C GLU A 270 -16.68 -0.87 -2.55
N ALA A 271 -15.47 -0.51 -2.96
CA ALA A 271 -14.60 -1.42 -3.70
C ALA A 271 -14.23 -2.67 -2.88
N ALA A 272 -14.02 -2.52 -1.56
CA ALA A 272 -13.79 -3.65 -0.67
C ALA A 272 -15.01 -4.59 -0.56
N ARG A 273 -16.23 -4.04 -0.47
CA ARG A 273 -17.47 -4.85 -0.46
C ARG A 273 -17.73 -5.55 -1.78
N ALA A 274 -17.34 -4.94 -2.90
CA ALA A 274 -17.46 -5.51 -4.23
C ALA A 274 -16.36 -6.54 -4.58
N TRP A 275 -15.45 -6.82 -3.64
CA TRP A 275 -14.35 -7.76 -3.84
C TRP A 275 -14.85 -9.17 -4.18
N GLY A 276 -14.20 -9.83 -5.14
CA GLY A 276 -14.64 -11.12 -5.68
C GLY A 276 -15.71 -11.00 -6.77
N GLY A 277 -16.22 -9.80 -7.04
CA GLY A 277 -17.21 -9.53 -8.08
C GLY A 277 -16.58 -9.35 -9.48
N ARG A 278 -17.45 -9.30 -10.50
CA ARG A 278 -17.04 -9.23 -11.92
C ARG A 278 -16.21 -7.99 -12.29
N ARG A 279 -16.22 -6.93 -11.49
CA ARG A 279 -15.55 -5.64 -11.75
C ARG A 279 -14.60 -5.25 -10.61
N GLU A 280 -14.03 -6.23 -9.91
CA GLU A 280 -13.12 -5.97 -8.79
C GLU A 280 -11.89 -5.15 -9.23
N ASP A 281 -11.37 -5.42 -10.43
CA ASP A 281 -10.24 -4.70 -11.04
C ASP A 281 -10.54 -3.22 -11.24
N TRP A 282 -11.68 -2.91 -11.83
CA TRP A 282 -12.11 -1.54 -12.04
C TRP A 282 -12.40 -0.82 -10.72
N ALA A 283 -13.07 -1.48 -9.78
CA ALA A 283 -13.38 -0.91 -8.48
C ALA A 283 -12.11 -0.56 -7.68
N ALA A 284 -11.13 -1.48 -7.67
CA ALA A 284 -9.83 -1.23 -7.04
C ALA A 284 -9.06 -0.10 -7.73
N ALA A 285 -9.04 -0.08 -9.08
CA ALA A 285 -8.40 0.99 -9.84
C ALA A 285 -9.05 2.36 -9.62
N ALA A 286 -10.38 2.42 -9.58
CA ALA A 286 -11.13 3.66 -9.32
C ALA A 286 -10.87 4.17 -7.90
N ALA A 287 -10.87 3.27 -6.91
CA ALA A 287 -10.56 3.59 -5.52
C ALA A 287 -9.13 4.14 -5.39
N GLN A 288 -8.13 3.49 -6.00
CA GLN A 288 -6.74 3.92 -5.96
C GLN A 288 -6.55 5.28 -6.63
N HIS A 289 -7.07 5.46 -7.84
CA HIS A 289 -6.98 6.74 -8.55
C HIS A 289 -7.59 7.89 -7.73
N ARG A 290 -8.77 7.67 -7.18
CA ARG A 290 -9.49 8.66 -6.39
C ARG A 290 -8.78 8.97 -5.08
N ALA A 291 -8.30 7.95 -4.36
CA ALA A 291 -7.62 8.11 -3.08
C ALA A 291 -6.27 8.84 -3.26
N ALA A 292 -5.50 8.52 -4.29
CA ALA A 292 -4.23 9.20 -4.60
C ALA A 292 -4.44 10.68 -4.89
N ALA A 293 -5.41 11.02 -5.74
CA ALA A 293 -5.75 12.41 -6.06
C ALA A 293 -6.26 13.17 -4.83
N CYS A 294 -7.11 12.55 -4.01
CA CYS A 294 -7.66 13.13 -2.79
C CYS A 294 -6.57 13.38 -1.75
N ALA A 295 -5.73 12.38 -1.44
CA ALA A 295 -4.68 12.49 -0.45
C ALA A 295 -3.68 13.60 -0.82
N LEU A 296 -3.25 13.65 -2.09
CA LEU A 296 -2.35 14.69 -2.56
C LEU A 296 -2.96 16.10 -2.44
N ARG A 297 -4.24 16.25 -2.80
CA ARG A 297 -4.93 17.54 -2.69
C ARG A 297 -5.11 17.94 -1.23
N VAL A 298 -5.61 17.05 -0.38
CA VAL A 298 -5.86 17.34 1.04
C VAL A 298 -4.56 17.69 1.76
N THR A 299 -3.49 16.93 1.56
CA THR A 299 -2.22 17.21 2.23
C THR A 299 -1.56 18.52 1.77
N LYS A 300 -1.73 18.92 0.50
CA LYS A 300 -1.32 20.27 0.04
C LYS A 300 -2.12 21.37 0.74
N GLU A 301 -3.44 21.21 0.90
CA GLU A 301 -4.27 22.14 1.65
C GLU A 301 -3.87 22.19 3.13
N VAL A 302 -3.53 21.05 3.72
CA VAL A 302 -3.05 20.97 5.11
C VAL A 302 -1.79 21.80 5.30
N VAL A 303 -0.79 21.67 4.42
CA VAL A 303 0.41 22.55 4.43
C VAL A 303 0.01 24.01 4.34
N GLN A 304 -0.89 24.35 3.43
CA GLN A 304 -1.37 25.73 3.24
C GLN A 304 -2.11 26.29 4.47
N PHE A 305 -2.92 25.48 5.17
CA PHE A 305 -3.62 25.90 6.40
C PHE A 305 -2.66 26.24 7.54
N HIS A 306 -1.50 25.59 7.59
CA HIS A 306 -0.46 25.91 8.58
C HIS A 306 0.36 27.16 8.20
N GLY A 307 0.32 27.61 6.93
CA GLY A 307 1.12 28.72 6.44
C GLY A 307 2.62 28.41 6.47
N ALA A 308 3.45 29.39 6.84
CA ALA A 308 4.91 29.22 6.81
C ALA A 308 5.41 28.01 7.60
N ILE A 309 4.83 27.74 8.76
CA ILE A 309 5.24 26.60 9.60
C ILE A 309 4.96 25.25 8.94
N GLY A 310 3.96 25.15 8.06
CA GLY A 310 3.65 23.92 7.31
C GLY A 310 4.72 23.53 6.29
N TYR A 311 5.61 24.44 5.92
CA TYR A 311 6.77 24.18 5.05
C TYR A 311 8.04 23.83 5.83
N ALA A 312 8.04 24.04 7.14
CA ALA A 312 9.19 23.69 7.97
C ALA A 312 9.30 22.16 8.11
N ASP A 313 10.52 21.64 8.04
CA ASP A 313 10.76 20.19 8.13
C ASP A 313 10.40 19.63 9.51
N GLU A 314 10.43 20.45 10.53
CA GLU A 314 10.04 20.11 11.89
C GLU A 314 8.53 19.91 12.05
N HIS A 315 7.71 20.38 11.09
CA HIS A 315 6.26 20.27 11.18
C HIS A 315 5.72 19.03 10.48
N ASP A 316 4.79 18.33 11.13
CA ASP A 316 4.26 17.05 10.66
C ASP A 316 3.48 17.12 9.35
N ALA A 317 2.93 18.29 8.97
CA ALA A 317 2.21 18.47 7.71
C ALA A 317 3.01 18.02 6.49
N GLY A 318 4.34 18.28 6.48
CA GLY A 318 5.25 17.86 5.44
C GLY A 318 5.37 16.34 5.30
N LEU A 319 5.35 15.61 6.41
CA LEU A 319 5.44 14.14 6.41
C LEU A 319 4.23 13.50 5.71
N TYR A 320 3.02 13.98 6.01
CA TYR A 320 1.79 13.51 5.35
C TYR A 320 1.82 13.78 3.85
N LEU A 321 2.28 14.96 3.43
CA LEU A 321 2.37 15.31 2.01
C LEU A 321 3.37 14.42 1.27
N ARG A 322 4.58 14.25 1.81
CA ARG A 322 5.63 13.41 1.21
C ARG A 322 5.16 11.95 1.08
N ARG A 323 4.53 11.42 2.13
CA ARG A 323 3.98 10.05 2.11
C ARG A 323 2.85 9.90 1.10
N ALA A 324 1.94 10.87 0.99
CA ALA A 324 0.89 10.89 -0.03
C ALA A 324 1.46 10.89 -1.46
N MET A 325 2.55 11.64 -1.70
CA MET A 325 3.25 11.64 -2.99
C MET A 325 3.85 10.28 -3.31
N THR A 326 4.57 9.68 -2.37
CA THR A 326 5.24 8.38 -2.56
C THR A 326 4.25 7.26 -2.82
N VAL A 327 3.27 7.06 -1.92
CA VAL A 327 2.29 5.96 -2.06
C VAL A 327 1.34 6.21 -3.24
N GLY A 328 0.91 7.46 -3.45
CA GLY A 328 0.01 7.82 -4.54
C GLY A 328 0.59 7.60 -5.94
N ALA A 329 1.92 7.67 -6.10
CA ALA A 329 2.59 7.51 -7.38
C ALA A 329 2.82 6.03 -7.80
N ARG A 330 2.75 5.07 -6.86
CA ARG A 330 3.17 3.67 -7.07
C ARG A 330 2.50 2.98 -8.26
N HIS A 331 1.20 3.22 -8.49
CA HIS A 331 0.38 2.41 -9.40
C HIS A 331 -0.19 3.18 -10.60
N GLY A 332 0.16 4.46 -10.75
CA GLY A 332 -0.51 5.39 -11.66
C GLY A 332 -0.66 4.90 -13.11
N ARG A 333 0.37 4.27 -13.67
CA ARG A 333 0.35 3.75 -15.06
C ARG A 333 -0.62 2.58 -15.24
N ASP A 334 -0.59 1.61 -14.33
CA ASP A 334 -1.39 0.39 -14.44
C ASP A 334 -2.86 0.65 -14.13
N VAL A 335 -3.12 1.45 -13.10
CA VAL A 335 -4.45 1.94 -12.75
C VAL A 335 -5.08 2.71 -13.92
N ALA A 336 -4.33 3.61 -14.55
CA ALA A 336 -4.83 4.37 -15.70
C ALA A 336 -5.20 3.47 -16.87
N ARG A 337 -4.45 2.41 -17.15
CA ARG A 337 -4.78 1.43 -18.22
C ARG A 337 -6.14 0.78 -17.95
N VAL A 338 -6.37 0.26 -16.75
CA VAL A 338 -7.65 -0.39 -16.41
C VAL A 338 -8.83 0.58 -16.55
N LEU A 339 -8.67 1.84 -16.11
CA LEU A 339 -9.73 2.85 -16.20
C LEU A 339 -10.04 3.28 -17.64
N VAL A 340 -9.05 3.25 -18.54
CA VAL A 340 -9.23 3.61 -19.97
C VAL A 340 -9.87 2.46 -20.74
N ASP A 341 -9.50 1.21 -20.49
CA ASP A 341 -10.03 0.04 -21.20
C ASP A 341 -11.56 -0.11 -21.03
N VAL A 342 -12.09 0.29 -19.89
CA VAL A 342 -13.55 0.29 -19.65
C VAL A 342 -14.30 1.33 -20.51
N ARG A 343 -13.63 2.38 -20.99
CA ARG A 343 -14.23 3.39 -21.88
C ARG A 343 -14.36 2.93 -23.31
N ARG A 344 -13.73 1.82 -23.70
CA ARG A 344 -13.94 1.22 -25.03
C ARG A 344 -15.24 0.42 -24.99
N PRO A 345 -16.28 0.80 -25.77
CA PRO A 345 -17.50 -0.01 -25.83
C PRO A 345 -17.13 -1.40 -26.36
N HIS A 346 -17.57 -2.44 -25.64
CA HIS A 346 -17.54 -3.81 -26.17
C HIS A 346 -18.47 -3.85 -27.38
N GLY A 347 -17.93 -3.70 -28.59
CA GLY A 347 -18.72 -3.74 -29.80
C GLY A 347 -18.17 -2.89 -30.94
N ALA A 348 -16.94 -3.13 -31.34
CA ALA A 348 -16.47 -2.81 -32.69
C ALA A 348 -15.56 -3.95 -33.13
N CYS A 349 -16.15 -5.16 -33.26
CA CYS A 349 -15.67 -6.16 -34.21
C CYS A 349 -16.52 -5.96 -35.47
N GLY A 350 -15.94 -5.23 -36.45
CA GLY A 350 -16.34 -5.30 -37.82
C GLY A 350 -15.36 -6.19 -38.57
#